data_1bfd612b84f78975615cccbd27c70a25
#
_entry.id   1bfd612b84f78975615cccbd27c70a25
#
_cell.length_a   1.000
_cell.length_b   1.000
_cell.length_c   1.000
_cell.angle_alpha   90.00
_cell.angle_beta   90.00
_cell.angle_gamma   90.00
#
_symmetry.space_group_name_H-M   'P 1'
#
loop_
_entity.id
_entity.type
_entity.pdbx_description
1 polymer ?
#
loop_
_entity_poly.entity_id
_entity_poly.type
_entity_poly.pdbx_seq_one_letter_code
_entity_poly.pdbx_strand_id
1 'polypeptide(L)'
;MAQWWTLLTVVYLCSYCAASQHHRKALYPSAYRIKRETYSLINPTFQHSVEDIQLLFEILLGGMQIQGDGHTLLIPDEELASLRSVEKLEVICEEVLPKRLSDIRRLTAELTQRRQHLSWQDFERTVLTLVYTTQTLAQITNKHQKEIWTDTLIQLFQALQKDLKPF
;
A
#
# COMPACT_ATOMS: atom_id res chain seq x y z
N MET A 1 -7.97 -36.19 52.84
CA MET A 1 -7.98 -36.75 51.46
C MET A 1 -8.48 -35.76 50.39
N ALA A 2 -9.23 -34.72 50.71
CA ALA A 2 -9.72 -33.74 49.73
C ALA A 2 -8.62 -32.81 49.15
N GLN A 3 -7.58 -32.54 49.89
CA GLN A 3 -6.53 -31.59 49.51
C GLN A 3 -5.63 -32.06 48.34
N TRP A 4 -5.47 -33.35 48.17
CA TRP A 4 -4.67 -33.95 47.11
C TRP A 4 -5.37 -33.87 45.73
N TRP A 5 -6.69 -33.96 45.72
CA TRP A 5 -7.49 -33.86 44.49
C TRP A 5 -7.47 -32.44 43.93
N THR A 6 -7.48 -31.42 44.79
CA THR A 6 -7.40 -30.03 44.36
C THR A 6 -6.03 -29.68 43.75
N LEU A 7 -4.94 -30.24 44.33
CA LEU A 7 -3.61 -30.06 43.76
C LEU A 7 -3.48 -30.73 42.40
N LEU A 8 -4.01 -31.94 42.22
CA LEU A 8 -4.00 -32.64 40.92
C LEU A 8 -4.79 -31.90 39.85
N THR A 9 -5.95 -31.32 40.19
CA THR A 9 -6.75 -30.53 39.25
C THR A 9 -6.05 -29.23 38.83
N VAL A 10 -5.38 -28.53 39.75
CA VAL A 10 -4.63 -27.33 39.45
C VAL A 10 -3.43 -27.62 38.55
N VAL A 11 -2.67 -28.70 38.82
CA VAL A 11 -1.54 -29.12 37.97
C VAL A 11 -2.02 -29.49 36.57
N TYR A 12 -3.15 -30.21 36.46
CA TYR A 12 -3.73 -30.58 35.17
C TYR A 12 -4.16 -29.36 34.36
N LEU A 13 -4.84 -28.38 34.99
CA LEU A 13 -5.25 -27.14 34.35
C LEU A 13 -4.06 -26.28 33.94
N CYS A 14 -3.00 -26.18 34.75
CA CYS A 14 -1.77 -25.46 34.38
C CYS A 14 -1.06 -26.15 33.21
N SER A 15 -1.01 -27.48 33.17
CA SER A 15 -0.41 -28.22 32.04
C SER A 15 -1.22 -28.04 30.76
N TYR A 16 -2.55 -27.97 30.85
CA TYR A 16 -3.43 -27.73 29.70
C TYR A 16 -3.27 -26.30 29.15
N CYS A 17 -3.17 -25.31 30.05
CA CYS A 17 -2.88 -23.92 29.63
C CYS A 17 -1.49 -23.74 28.98
N ALA A 18 -0.47 -24.42 29.50
CA ALA A 18 0.87 -24.37 28.94
C ALA A 18 0.94 -25.05 27.55
N ALA A 19 0.22 -26.18 27.37
CA ALA A 19 0.16 -26.86 26.07
C ALA A 19 -0.60 -26.03 25.00
N SER A 20 -1.64 -25.29 25.40
CA SER A 20 -2.41 -24.46 24.48
C SER A 20 -1.66 -23.19 24.03
N GLN A 21 -0.72 -22.69 24.83
CA GLN A 21 0.13 -21.55 24.44
C GLN A 21 1.26 -21.95 23.48
N HIS A 22 1.72 -23.20 23.50
CA HIS A 22 2.80 -23.65 22.62
C HIS A 22 2.32 -23.82 21.15
N HIS A 23 1.04 -24.06 20.92
CA HIS A 23 0.50 -24.24 19.56
C HIS A 23 0.25 -22.92 18.81
N ARG A 24 0.21 -21.78 19.50
CA ARG A 24 -0.02 -20.48 18.85
C ARG A 24 1.24 -19.83 18.27
N LYS A 25 2.42 -20.22 18.72
CA LYS A 25 3.69 -19.62 18.23
C LYS A 25 4.22 -20.23 16.92
N ALA A 26 3.78 -21.42 16.54
CA ALA A 26 4.26 -22.11 15.35
C ALA A 26 3.57 -21.67 14.03
N LEU A 27 2.41 -21.03 14.11
CA LEU A 27 1.64 -20.61 12.92
C LEU A 27 1.96 -19.19 12.43
N TYR A 28 2.58 -18.35 13.27
CA TYR A 28 2.82 -16.95 12.95
C TYR A 28 3.94 -16.68 11.93
N PRO A 29 5.09 -17.38 11.92
CA PRO A 29 6.13 -17.10 10.92
C PRO A 29 5.73 -17.47 9.50
N SER A 30 4.94 -18.56 9.36
CA SER A 30 4.48 -19.03 8.05
C SER A 30 3.38 -18.13 7.45
N ALA A 31 2.48 -17.63 8.30
CA ALA A 31 1.43 -16.71 7.87
C ALA A 31 1.99 -15.35 7.43
N TYR A 32 3.05 -14.85 8.07
CA TYR A 32 3.74 -13.63 7.65
C TYR A 32 4.46 -13.82 6.32
N ARG A 33 5.05 -14.99 6.09
CA ARG A 33 5.74 -15.31 4.85
C ARG A 33 4.77 -15.48 3.67
N ILE A 34 3.63 -16.12 3.90
CA ILE A 34 2.57 -16.26 2.90
C ILE A 34 1.95 -14.90 2.56
N LYS A 35 1.80 -13.99 3.54
CA LYS A 35 1.32 -12.63 3.27
C LYS A 35 2.27 -11.84 2.38
N ARG A 36 3.59 -11.92 2.59
CA ARG A 36 4.58 -11.23 1.75
C ARG A 36 4.63 -11.79 0.32
N GLU A 37 4.59 -13.11 0.17
CA GLU A 37 4.61 -13.75 -1.16
C GLU A 37 3.31 -13.52 -1.93
N THR A 38 2.18 -13.43 -1.25
CA THR A 38 0.89 -13.15 -1.90
C THR A 38 0.77 -11.68 -2.32
N TYR A 39 1.37 -10.74 -1.58
CA TYR A 39 1.41 -9.33 -1.97
C TYR A 39 2.36 -9.06 -3.14
N SER A 40 3.39 -9.88 -3.35
CA SER A 40 4.28 -9.76 -4.52
C SER A 40 3.68 -10.32 -5.80
N LEU A 41 2.68 -11.20 -5.70
CA LEU A 41 2.01 -11.84 -6.86
C LEU A 41 0.72 -11.14 -7.29
N ILE A 42 0.08 -10.38 -6.39
CA ILE A 42 -1.15 -9.65 -6.66
C ILE A 42 -0.86 -8.19 -6.33
N ASN A 43 -0.89 -7.30 -7.31
CA ASN A 43 -0.81 -5.86 -7.07
C ASN A 43 -1.88 -5.47 -6.02
N PRO A 44 -1.50 -5.23 -4.76
CA PRO A 44 -2.48 -4.90 -3.74
C PRO A 44 -3.13 -3.58 -4.11
N THR A 45 -4.46 -3.53 -4.05
CA THR A 45 -5.23 -2.30 -4.20
C THR A 45 -5.74 -1.86 -2.85
N PHE A 46 -5.81 -0.57 -2.65
CA PHE A 46 -6.42 0.02 -1.47
C PHE A 46 -7.94 -0.15 -1.50
N GLN A 47 -8.52 0.11 -2.67
CA GLN A 47 -9.97 0.18 -2.87
C GLN A 47 -10.56 -1.20 -3.08
N HIS A 48 -11.41 -1.64 -2.15
CA HIS A 48 -12.22 -2.86 -2.26
C HIS A 48 -13.72 -2.58 -2.08
N SER A 49 -14.06 -1.41 -1.56
CA SER A 49 -15.43 -0.96 -1.29
C SER A 49 -15.60 0.51 -1.66
N VAL A 50 -16.83 0.98 -1.64
CA VAL A 50 -17.14 2.41 -1.85
C VAL A 50 -16.59 3.27 -0.70
N GLU A 51 -16.60 2.72 0.50
CA GLU A 51 -16.06 3.38 1.69
C GLU A 51 -14.54 3.59 1.55
N ASP A 52 -13.81 2.61 1.00
CA ASP A 52 -12.37 2.76 0.75
C ASP A 52 -12.09 3.86 -0.29
N ILE A 53 -12.95 4.01 -1.30
CA ILE A 53 -12.84 5.08 -2.29
C ILE A 53 -13.02 6.45 -1.64
N GLN A 54 -14.04 6.60 -0.79
CA GLN A 54 -14.31 7.84 -0.07
C GLN A 54 -13.16 8.17 0.87
N LEU A 55 -12.65 7.17 1.59
CA LEU A 55 -11.52 7.33 2.48
C LEU A 55 -10.25 7.76 1.73
N LEU A 56 -9.93 7.14 0.59
CA LEU A 56 -8.80 7.55 -0.24
C LEU A 56 -8.95 9.01 -0.72
N PHE A 57 -10.16 9.39 -1.10
CA PHE A 57 -10.47 10.76 -1.48
C PHE A 57 -10.25 11.75 -0.33
N GLU A 58 -10.71 11.44 0.87
CA GLU A 58 -10.51 12.24 2.07
C GLU A 58 -9.02 12.37 2.43
N ILE A 59 -8.26 11.28 2.37
CA ILE A 59 -6.82 11.25 2.61
C ILE A 59 -6.07 12.13 1.59
N LEU A 60 -6.44 12.06 0.32
CA LEU A 60 -5.86 12.91 -0.74
C LEU A 60 -6.19 14.39 -0.54
N LEU A 61 -7.44 14.72 -0.20
CA LEU A 61 -7.86 16.09 0.11
C LEU A 61 -7.23 16.62 1.39
N GLY A 62 -7.02 15.76 2.38
CA GLY A 62 -6.31 16.08 3.62
C GLY A 62 -4.83 16.41 3.45
N GLY A 63 -4.33 16.34 2.22
CA GLY A 63 -2.95 16.73 1.91
C GLY A 63 -1.93 15.62 2.16
N MET A 64 -2.31 14.37 1.94
CA MET A 64 -1.39 13.23 1.97
C MET A 64 -0.11 13.51 1.20
N GLN A 65 1.04 13.23 1.80
CA GLN A 65 2.34 13.33 1.15
C GLN A 65 3.00 11.95 1.06
N ILE A 66 3.51 11.63 -0.13
CA ILE A 66 4.25 10.40 -0.39
C ILE A 66 5.73 10.75 -0.45
N GLN A 67 6.52 10.21 0.49
CA GLN A 67 7.95 10.47 0.57
C GLN A 67 8.76 9.34 -0.08
N GLY A 68 9.93 9.70 -0.61
CA GLY A 68 10.82 8.75 -1.28
C GLY A 68 11.58 7.84 -0.31
N ASP A 69 11.98 8.36 0.85
CA ASP A 69 12.85 7.70 1.81
C ASP A 69 12.22 7.67 3.22
N GLY A 70 12.28 6.52 3.87
CA GLY A 70 11.83 6.34 5.26
C GLY A 70 10.31 6.13 5.38
N HIS A 71 9.65 6.90 6.22
CA HIS A 71 8.19 6.86 6.34
C HIS A 71 7.54 7.31 5.03
N THR A 72 6.99 6.37 4.31
CA THR A 72 6.56 6.54 2.93
C THR A 72 5.35 7.43 2.79
N LEU A 73 4.51 7.47 3.82
CA LEU A 73 3.22 8.15 3.82
C LEU A 73 3.11 9.09 5.03
N LEU A 74 2.87 10.36 4.76
CA LEU A 74 2.54 11.36 5.77
C LEU A 74 1.12 11.84 5.54
N ILE A 75 0.25 11.63 6.52
CA ILE A 75 -1.13 12.13 6.56
C ILE A 75 -1.19 13.17 7.67
N PRO A 76 -1.48 14.46 7.35
CA PRO A 76 -1.51 15.52 8.34
C PRO A 76 -2.62 15.37 9.38
N ASP A 77 -3.72 14.71 9.01
CA ASP A 77 -4.85 14.45 9.89
C ASP A 77 -4.57 13.19 10.72
N GLU A 78 -4.44 13.36 12.04
CA GLU A 78 -4.14 12.29 13.00
C GLU A 78 -5.27 11.25 13.08
N GLU A 79 -6.53 11.67 12.90
CA GLU A 79 -7.68 10.77 12.94
C GLU A 79 -7.65 9.84 11.72
N LEU A 80 -7.47 10.41 10.53
CA LEU A 80 -7.31 9.62 9.31
C LEU A 80 -6.07 8.74 9.36
N ALA A 81 -4.95 9.24 9.86
CA ALA A 81 -3.69 8.49 9.98
C ALA A 81 -3.81 7.27 10.92
N SER A 82 -4.68 7.33 11.92
CA SER A 82 -4.90 6.23 12.89
C SER A 82 -5.73 5.08 12.35
N LEU A 83 -6.34 5.23 11.18
CA LEU A 83 -7.19 4.20 10.61
C LEU A 83 -6.39 2.98 10.14
N ARG A 84 -6.86 1.80 10.48
CA ARG A 84 -6.21 0.53 10.11
C ARG A 84 -6.05 0.33 8.60
N SER A 85 -6.93 0.92 7.81
CA SER A 85 -6.86 0.89 6.35
C SER A 85 -5.66 1.67 5.80
N VAL A 86 -5.16 2.68 6.53
CA VAL A 86 -3.98 3.47 6.15
C VAL A 86 -2.71 2.63 6.14
N GLU A 87 -2.55 1.66 7.05
CA GLU A 87 -1.42 0.71 7.02
C GLU A 87 -1.31 0.01 5.66
N LYS A 88 -2.44 -0.31 5.05
CA LYS A 88 -2.49 -0.93 3.73
C LYS A 88 -2.07 0.04 2.62
N LEU A 89 -2.50 1.30 2.72
CA LEU A 89 -2.08 2.34 1.79
C LEU A 89 -0.57 2.61 1.89
N GLU A 90 -0.03 2.58 3.10
CA GLU A 90 1.42 2.70 3.34
C GLU A 90 2.20 1.58 2.65
N VAL A 91 1.77 0.33 2.80
CA VAL A 91 2.39 -0.82 2.10
C VAL A 91 2.32 -0.65 0.58
N ILE A 92 1.20 -0.17 0.04
CA ILE A 92 1.06 0.08 -1.41
C ILE A 92 2.04 1.17 -1.86
N CYS A 93 2.12 2.26 -1.11
CA CYS A 93 3.03 3.36 -1.40
C CYS A 93 4.51 2.94 -1.26
N GLU A 94 4.83 2.00 -0.39
CA GLU A 94 6.20 1.53 -0.17
C GLU A 94 6.64 0.50 -1.22
N GLU A 95 5.84 -0.53 -1.46
CA GLU A 95 6.25 -1.71 -2.22
C GLU A 95 5.80 -1.67 -3.69
N VAL A 96 4.67 -1.03 -4.00
CA VAL A 96 4.04 -1.11 -5.34
C VAL A 96 4.25 0.15 -6.15
N LEU A 97 4.30 1.31 -5.49
CA LEU A 97 4.40 2.59 -6.16
C LEU A 97 5.78 2.79 -6.79
N PRO A 98 5.88 3.06 -8.11
CA PRO A 98 7.15 3.39 -8.73
C PRO A 98 7.62 4.77 -8.27
N LYS A 99 8.75 4.82 -7.57
CA LYS A 99 9.34 6.08 -7.06
C LYS A 99 10.51 6.57 -7.89
N ARG A 100 11.16 5.68 -8.63
CA ARG A 100 12.28 6.05 -9.50
C ARG A 100 11.76 6.48 -10.87
N LEU A 101 12.42 7.48 -11.44
CA LEU A 101 12.08 7.98 -12.77
C LEU A 101 12.06 6.88 -13.83
N SER A 102 13.01 5.93 -13.77
CA SER A 102 13.07 4.77 -14.67
C SER A 102 11.83 3.88 -14.56
N ASP A 103 11.33 3.67 -13.34
CA ASP A 103 10.19 2.79 -13.09
C ASP A 103 8.88 3.47 -13.49
N ILE A 104 8.77 4.79 -13.29
CA ILE A 104 7.64 5.60 -13.76
C ILE A 104 7.57 5.57 -15.30
N ARG A 105 8.71 5.73 -15.98
CA ARG A 105 8.77 5.64 -17.45
C ARG A 105 8.41 4.25 -17.96
N ARG A 106 8.84 3.20 -17.25
CA ARG A 106 8.45 1.83 -17.58
C ARG A 106 6.94 1.64 -17.44
N LEU A 107 6.34 2.10 -16.33
CA LEU A 107 4.89 2.08 -16.16
C LEU A 107 4.18 2.83 -17.30
N THR A 108 4.65 4.03 -17.65
CA THR A 108 4.08 4.81 -18.76
C THR A 108 4.15 4.07 -20.09
N ALA A 109 5.27 3.41 -20.39
CA ALA A 109 5.42 2.62 -21.60
C ALA A 109 4.47 1.39 -21.60
N GLU A 110 4.33 0.70 -20.47
CA GLU A 110 3.39 -0.39 -20.31
C GLU A 110 1.94 0.05 -20.58
N LEU A 111 1.52 1.17 -20.00
CA LEU A 111 0.19 1.76 -20.19
C LEU A 111 -0.05 2.15 -21.66
N THR A 112 0.96 2.74 -22.31
CA THR A 112 0.85 3.18 -23.72
C THR A 112 0.73 2.00 -24.69
N GLN A 113 1.38 0.87 -24.39
CA GLN A 113 1.36 -0.33 -25.23
C GLN A 113 0.09 -1.17 -25.07
N ARG A 114 -0.60 -1.03 -23.95
CA ARG A 114 -1.84 -1.76 -23.70
C ARG A 114 -2.92 -1.36 -24.70
N ARG A 115 -3.65 -2.36 -25.21
CA ARG A 115 -4.82 -2.19 -26.10
C ARG A 115 -6.15 -2.24 -25.32
N GLN A 116 -6.11 -2.70 -24.08
CA GLN A 116 -7.28 -2.85 -23.22
C GLN A 116 -7.38 -1.67 -22.26
N HIS A 117 -8.59 -1.35 -21.80
CA HIS A 117 -8.81 -0.36 -20.76
C HIS A 117 -8.03 -0.70 -19.49
N LEU A 118 -7.65 0.33 -18.74
CA LEU A 118 -7.02 0.19 -17.44
C LEU A 118 -7.87 -0.67 -16.52
N SER A 119 -7.23 -1.65 -15.90
CA SER A 119 -7.85 -2.32 -14.77
C SER A 119 -7.99 -1.33 -13.60
N TRP A 120 -8.90 -1.60 -12.70
CA TRP A 120 -9.08 -0.80 -11.50
C TRP A 120 -7.77 -0.64 -10.70
N GLN A 121 -7.01 -1.70 -10.61
CA GLN A 121 -5.71 -1.75 -9.95
C GLN A 121 -4.65 -0.86 -10.64
N ASP A 122 -4.60 -0.92 -11.96
CA ASP A 122 -3.68 -0.08 -12.74
C ASP A 122 -4.07 1.40 -12.67
N PHE A 123 -5.37 1.69 -12.63
CA PHE A 123 -5.87 3.05 -12.45
C PHE A 123 -5.46 3.63 -11.11
N GLU A 124 -5.69 2.91 -10.00
CA GLU A 124 -5.29 3.35 -8.66
C GLU A 124 -3.77 3.58 -8.58
N ARG A 125 -2.98 2.63 -9.07
CA ARG A 125 -1.52 2.76 -9.13
C ARG A 125 -1.08 3.97 -9.95
N THR A 126 -1.75 4.22 -11.07
CA THR A 126 -1.44 5.37 -11.93
C THR A 126 -1.78 6.69 -11.25
N VAL A 127 -2.92 6.80 -10.59
CA VAL A 127 -3.33 7.98 -9.83
C VAL A 127 -2.34 8.28 -8.69
N LEU A 128 -1.99 7.28 -7.90
CA LEU A 128 -0.99 7.44 -6.83
C LEU A 128 0.38 7.85 -7.39
N THR A 129 0.77 7.30 -8.56
CA THR A 129 2.01 7.69 -9.24
C THR A 129 1.96 9.15 -9.72
N LEU A 130 0.83 9.62 -10.23
CA LEU A 130 0.63 11.02 -10.60
C LEU A 130 0.76 11.95 -9.39
N VAL A 131 0.13 11.59 -8.26
CA VAL A 131 0.24 12.36 -7.02
C VAL A 131 1.70 12.44 -6.57
N TYR A 132 2.40 11.31 -6.49
CA TYR A 132 3.82 11.27 -6.13
C TYR A 132 4.69 12.11 -7.07
N THR A 133 4.50 11.97 -8.39
CA THR A 133 5.28 12.70 -9.39
C THR A 133 5.06 14.21 -9.29
N THR A 134 3.81 14.63 -9.03
CA THR A 134 3.46 16.05 -8.87
C THR A 134 4.08 16.62 -7.59
N GLN A 135 4.03 15.90 -6.48
CA GLN A 135 4.63 16.31 -5.22
C GLN A 135 6.16 16.42 -5.33
N THR A 136 6.78 15.43 -5.97
CA THR A 136 8.24 15.44 -6.22
C THR A 136 8.61 16.64 -7.10
N LEU A 137 7.85 16.90 -8.16
CA LEU A 137 8.09 18.04 -9.07
C LEU A 137 8.00 19.38 -8.34
N ALA A 138 7.09 19.52 -7.38
CA ALA A 138 6.95 20.73 -6.57
C ALA A 138 8.17 20.99 -5.67
N GLN A 139 8.87 19.94 -5.24
CA GLN A 139 10.03 20.01 -4.35
C GLN A 139 11.36 20.20 -5.11
N ILE A 140 11.40 19.91 -6.42
CA ILE A 140 12.63 20.02 -7.21
C ILE A 140 12.97 21.48 -7.49
N THR A 141 14.15 21.91 -7.06
CA THR A 141 14.71 23.24 -7.31
C THR A 141 15.62 23.29 -8.55
N ASN A 142 16.23 22.16 -8.90
CA ASN A 142 17.13 22.08 -10.05
C ASN A 142 16.33 22.10 -11.37
N LYS A 143 16.61 23.09 -12.23
CA LYS A 143 15.90 23.31 -13.50
C LYS A 143 15.93 22.09 -14.43
N HIS A 144 17.10 21.47 -14.59
CA HIS A 144 17.25 20.31 -15.48
C HIS A 144 16.47 19.09 -14.99
N GLN A 145 16.54 18.80 -13.69
CA GLN A 145 15.73 17.73 -13.10
C GLN A 145 14.25 18.05 -13.23
N LYS A 146 13.85 19.29 -13.00
CA LYS A 146 12.46 19.74 -13.13
C LYS A 146 11.91 19.48 -14.54
N GLU A 147 12.66 19.78 -15.57
CA GLU A 147 12.30 19.50 -16.97
C GLU A 147 12.06 18.00 -17.20
N ILE A 148 12.99 17.15 -16.74
CA ILE A 148 12.88 15.69 -16.91
C ILE A 148 11.64 15.12 -16.20
N TRP A 149 11.36 15.59 -14.99
CA TRP A 149 10.18 15.16 -14.23
C TRP A 149 8.88 15.69 -14.84
N THR A 150 8.89 16.91 -15.39
CA THR A 150 7.75 17.49 -16.11
C THR A 150 7.43 16.67 -17.35
N ASP A 151 8.41 16.32 -18.16
CA ASP A 151 8.21 15.48 -19.35
C ASP A 151 7.63 14.11 -18.98
N THR A 152 8.14 13.52 -17.90
CA THR A 152 7.65 12.22 -17.41
C THR A 152 6.20 12.33 -16.93
N LEU A 153 5.84 13.39 -16.21
CA LEU A 153 4.46 13.65 -15.77
C LEU A 153 3.51 13.81 -16.97
N ILE A 154 3.92 14.59 -17.99
CA ILE A 154 3.13 14.79 -19.20
C ILE A 154 2.89 13.46 -19.93
N GLN A 155 3.92 12.66 -20.10
CA GLN A 155 3.82 11.36 -20.76
C GLN A 155 2.88 10.40 -20.00
N LEU A 156 2.98 10.37 -18.65
CA LEU A 156 2.10 9.56 -17.81
C LEU A 156 0.64 10.02 -17.94
N PHE A 157 0.41 11.34 -17.92
CA PHE A 157 -0.92 11.90 -18.10
C PHE A 157 -1.51 11.60 -19.47
N GLN A 158 -0.70 11.70 -20.54
CA GLN A 158 -1.13 11.36 -21.90
C GLN A 158 -1.50 9.89 -22.06
N ALA A 159 -0.74 8.98 -21.39
CA ALA A 159 -1.06 7.55 -21.36
C ALA A 159 -2.40 7.28 -20.69
N LEU A 160 -2.68 7.96 -19.58
CA LEU A 160 -3.98 7.90 -18.89
C LEU A 160 -5.10 8.49 -19.74
N GLN A 161 -4.88 9.65 -20.37
CA GLN A 161 -5.87 10.33 -21.20
C GLN A 161 -6.29 9.51 -22.42
N LYS A 162 -5.37 8.72 -22.99
CA LYS A 162 -5.67 7.80 -24.08
C LYS A 162 -6.73 6.78 -23.69
N ASP A 163 -6.69 6.32 -22.45
CA ASP A 163 -7.61 5.31 -21.94
C ASP A 163 -8.98 5.90 -21.53
N LEU A 164 -9.00 7.19 -21.15
CA LEU A 164 -10.22 7.92 -20.77
C LEU A 164 -11.03 8.46 -21.96
N LYS A 165 -10.49 8.40 -23.16
CA LYS A 165 -11.25 8.87 -24.35
C LYS A 165 -12.35 7.86 -24.66
N PRO A 166 -13.62 8.30 -24.72
CA PRO A 166 -14.69 7.46 -25.22
C PRO A 166 -14.43 7.14 -26.71
N PHE A 167 -14.74 5.93 -27.09
CA PHE A 167 -14.71 5.48 -28.49
C PHE A 167 -15.74 6.21 -29.31
#